data_2a2c1d122e93e9700e2232bed30a1663
#
_entry.id   2a2c1d122e93e9700e2232bed30a1663
#
_cell.length_a   1.000
_cell.length_b   1.000
_cell.length_c   1.000
_cell.angle_alpha   90.00
_cell.angle_beta   90.00
_cell.angle_gamma   90.00
#
_symmetry.space_group_name_H-M   'P 1'
#
loop_
_entity.id
_entity.type
_entity.pdbx_description
1 polymer ?
#
loop_
_entity_poly.entity_id
_entity_poly.type
_entity_poly.pdbx_seq_one_letter_code
_entity_poly.pdbx_strand_id
1 'polypeptide(L)' 'IITDARAAAEKQVNELNNEILTKQKSLDDIKKQFDIYKAKMESLLISQLELLKEVNKDNN' A
#
# COMPACT_ATOMS: atom_id res chain seq x y z
N ILE A 1 -15.79 8.47 41.28
CA ILE A 1 -15.75 9.63 40.39
C ILE A 1 -14.40 9.69 39.69
N ILE A 2 -13.29 9.71 40.39
CA ILE A 2 -11.94 9.72 39.80
C ILE A 2 -11.68 8.41 39.06
N THR A 3 -12.13 7.29 39.59
CA THR A 3 -12.00 5.96 38.98
C THR A 3 -12.77 5.88 37.67
N ASP A 4 -13.95 6.48 37.58
CA ASP A 4 -14.77 6.49 36.39
C ASP A 4 -14.12 7.33 35.30
N ALA A 5 -13.55 8.47 35.64
CA ALA A 5 -12.84 9.33 34.72
C ALA A 5 -11.58 8.63 34.15
N ARG A 6 -10.84 7.93 35.01
CA ARG A 6 -9.67 7.17 34.62
C ARG A 6 -10.04 6.02 33.69
N ALA A 7 -11.10 5.29 34.00
CA ALA A 7 -11.57 4.18 33.16
C ALA A 7 -12.00 4.68 31.81
N ALA A 8 -12.69 5.81 31.74
CA ALA A 8 -13.10 6.42 30.49
C ALA A 8 -11.89 6.85 29.64
N ALA A 9 -10.89 7.45 30.31
CA ALA A 9 -9.66 7.86 29.62
C ALA A 9 -8.88 6.66 29.08
N GLU A 10 -8.77 5.59 29.86
CA GLU A 10 -8.11 4.35 29.41
C GLU A 10 -8.82 3.74 28.22
N LYS A 11 -10.15 3.76 28.22
CA LYS A 11 -10.94 3.25 27.10
C LYS A 11 -10.67 4.06 25.83
N GLN A 12 -10.61 5.39 25.95
CA GLN A 12 -10.30 6.25 24.81
C GLN A 12 -8.90 5.99 24.27
N VAL A 13 -7.91 5.83 25.14
CA VAL A 13 -6.54 5.54 24.73
C VAL A 13 -6.47 4.20 23.99
N ASN A 14 -7.15 3.18 24.51
CA ASN A 14 -7.20 1.87 23.89
C ASN A 14 -7.86 1.92 22.50
N GLU A 15 -8.95 2.67 22.37
CA GLU A 15 -9.63 2.85 21.09
C GLU A 15 -8.74 3.56 20.07
N LEU A 16 -8.03 4.61 20.51
CA LEU A 16 -7.09 5.32 19.66
C LEU A 16 -5.93 4.44 19.21
N ASN A 17 -5.39 3.64 20.12
CA ASN A 17 -4.31 2.70 19.79
C ASN A 17 -4.78 1.68 18.76
N ASN A 18 -6.00 1.18 18.89
CA ASN A 18 -6.57 0.25 17.91
C ASN A 18 -6.76 0.90 16.55
N GLU A 19 -7.20 2.16 16.53
CA GLU A 19 -7.33 2.92 15.28
C GLU A 19 -5.99 3.11 14.60
N ILE A 20 -4.96 3.44 15.38
CA ILE A 20 -3.60 3.60 14.87
C ILE A 20 -3.10 2.30 14.23
N LEU A 21 -3.28 1.17 14.92
CA LEU A 21 -2.88 -0.14 14.39
C LEU A 21 -3.62 -0.47 13.10
N THR A 22 -4.92 -0.19 13.04
CA THR A 22 -5.72 -0.42 11.83
C THR A 22 -5.22 0.43 10.67
N LYS A 23 -4.92 1.70 10.92
CA LYS A 23 -4.42 2.61 9.90
C LYS A 23 -3.03 2.22 9.42
N GLN A 24 -2.16 1.79 10.32
CA GLN A 24 -0.83 1.30 9.96
C GLN A 24 -0.92 0.09 9.05
N LYS A 25 -1.82 -0.84 9.37
CA LYS A 25 -2.05 -2.02 8.55
C LYS A 25 -2.57 -1.64 7.16
N SER A 26 -3.50 -0.70 7.11
CA SER A 26 -4.03 -0.19 5.83
C SER A 26 -2.95 0.45 4.98
N LEU A 27 -2.06 1.23 5.60
CA LEU A 27 -0.94 1.85 4.90
C LEU A 27 0.03 0.80 4.36
N ASP A 28 0.33 -0.23 5.14
CA ASP A 28 1.19 -1.32 4.69
C ASP A 28 0.58 -2.06 3.51
N ASP A 29 -0.72 -2.31 3.54
CA ASP A 29 -1.44 -2.97 2.45
C ASP A 29 -1.41 -2.11 1.17
N ILE A 30 -1.64 -0.80 1.31
CA ILE A 30 -1.59 0.14 0.19
C ILE A 30 -0.18 0.16 -0.41
N LYS A 31 0.84 0.18 0.43
CA LYS A 31 2.23 0.18 0.00
C LYS A 31 2.57 -1.09 -0.78
N LYS A 32 2.12 -2.24 -0.30
CA LYS A 32 2.30 -3.52 -1.00
C LYS A 32 1.60 -3.53 -2.34
N GLN A 33 0.37 -3.02 -2.40
CA GLN A 33 -0.39 -2.93 -3.64
C GLN A 33 0.30 -2.01 -4.64
N PHE A 34 0.86 -0.91 -4.16
CA PHE A 34 1.60 0.04 -4.99
C PHE A 34 2.85 -0.62 -5.56
N ASP A 35 3.58 -1.37 -4.76
CA ASP A 35 4.78 -2.07 -5.20
C ASP A 35 4.45 -3.12 -6.27
N ILE A 36 3.36 -3.86 -6.09
CA ILE A 36 2.89 -4.84 -7.07
C ILE A 36 2.49 -4.14 -8.37
N TYR A 37 1.76 -3.05 -8.28
CA TYR A 37 1.35 -2.26 -9.43
C TYR A 37 2.56 -1.75 -10.20
N LYS A 38 3.54 -1.22 -9.50
CA LYS A 38 4.78 -0.72 -10.08
C LYS A 38 5.54 -1.82 -10.83
N ALA A 39 5.64 -3.00 -10.22
CA ALA A 39 6.29 -4.14 -10.84
C ALA A 39 5.58 -4.58 -12.11
N LYS A 40 4.26 -4.60 -12.11
CA LYS A 40 3.45 -4.93 -13.29
C LYS A 40 3.65 -3.91 -14.40
N MET A 41 3.70 -2.63 -14.06
CA MET A 41 3.94 -1.56 -15.02
C MET A 41 5.31 -1.68 -15.66
N GLU A 42 6.33 -1.96 -14.86
CA GLU A 42 7.69 -2.15 -15.35
C GLU A 42 7.76 -3.34 -16.31
N SER A 43 7.15 -4.45 -15.94
CA SER A 43 7.10 -5.65 -16.79
C SER A 43 6.40 -5.37 -18.11
N LEU A 44 5.29 -4.63 -18.06
CA LEU A 44 4.54 -4.26 -19.27
C LEU A 44 5.37 -3.37 -20.18
N LEU A 45 6.06 -2.40 -19.62
CA LEU A 45 6.93 -1.50 -20.40
C LEU A 45 8.07 -2.26 -21.08
N ILE A 46 8.68 -3.20 -20.39
CA ILE A 46 9.74 -4.03 -20.95
C ILE A 46 9.20 -4.85 -22.13
N SER A 47 8.02 -5.44 -21.96
CA SER A 47 7.37 -6.21 -23.03
C SER A 47 7.07 -5.35 -24.25
N GLN A 48 6.60 -4.13 -24.04
CA GLN A 48 6.32 -3.20 -25.13
C GLN A 48 7.59 -2.76 -25.85
N LEU A 49 8.66 -2.54 -25.11
CA LEU A 49 9.96 -2.21 -25.70
C LEU A 49 10.49 -3.35 -26.56
N GLU A 50 10.33 -4.59 -26.13
CA GLU A 50 10.72 -5.76 -26.89
C GLU A 50 9.92 -5.88 -28.19
N LEU A 51 8.62 -5.61 -28.14
CA LEU A 51 7.77 -5.60 -29.32
C LEU A 51 8.21 -4.54 -30.32
N LEU A 52 8.54 -3.35 -29.84
CA LEU A 52 9.04 -2.27 -30.68
C LEU A 52 10.35 -2.65 -31.38
N LYS A 53 11.23 -3.33 -30.68
CA LYS A 53 12.48 -3.81 -31.25
C LYS A 53 12.24 -4.80 -32.37
N GLU A 54 11.29 -5.72 -32.21
CA GLU A 54 10.92 -6.70 -33.23
C GLU A 54 10.32 -6.03 -34.47
N VAL A 55 9.42 -5.05 -34.23
CA VAL A 55 8.82 -4.31 -35.36
C VAL A 55 9.89 -3.55 -36.15
N ASN A 56 10.81 -2.89 -35.48
CA ASN A 56 11.90 -2.17 -36.13
C ASN A 56 12.83 -3.11 -36.89
N LYS A 57 13.05 -4.29 -36.35
CA LYS A 57 13.88 -5.31 -36.96
C LYS A 57 13.27 -5.83 -38.27
N ASP A 58 11.95 -6.02 -38.27
CA ASP A 58 11.22 -6.49 -39.45
C ASP A 58 11.15 -5.42 -40.55
N ASN A 59 11.18 -4.14 -40.20
CA ASN A 59 11.13 -3.03 -41.14
C ASN A 59 12.47 -2.72 -41.80
N ASN A 60 13.54 -3.27 -41.26
CA ASN A 60 14.88 -3.10 -41.80
C ASN A 60 15.29 -4.33 -42.60
#